data_e8b698de32891967fe8434a66f6b7bed
#
_entry.id   e8b698de32891967fe8434a66f6b7bed
#
_cell.length_a   1.000
_cell.length_b   1.000
_cell.length_c   1.000
_cell.angle_alpha   90.00
_cell.angle_beta   90.00
_cell.angle_gamma   90.00
#
_symmetry.space_group_name_H-M   'P 1'
#
loop_
_entity.id
_entity.type
_entity.pdbx_description
1 polymer ?
#
loop_
_entity_poly.entity_id
_entity_poly.type
_entity_poly.pdbx_seq_one_letter_code
_entity_poly.pdbx_strand_id
1 'polypeptide(L)'
;VPSPATLRIEADVARLKDVRRFVREVAPGFGADEAATRDLVQAVDEWVTNVIVHGYRGAGGPIEVEVTRSGDEIVARVRDAAPAFDPATAPAFDPDLPLGRRPAGRMGIHLIRELCDRFEHRVPVGGGNEIAIARSARAPASRSGGNA
;
A
#
# COMPACT_ATOMS: atom_id res chain seq x y z
N VAL A 1 10.78 16.94 -12.94
CA VAL A 1 10.09 15.93 -12.11
C VAL A 1 10.12 14.61 -12.87
N PRO A 2 10.65 13.52 -12.28
CA PRO A 2 10.63 12.24 -12.96
C PRO A 2 9.20 11.77 -13.23
N SER A 3 9.00 11.13 -14.36
CA SER A 3 7.71 10.54 -14.70
C SER A 3 7.36 9.43 -13.71
N PRO A 4 6.08 9.25 -13.37
CA PRO A 4 5.68 8.15 -12.53
C PRO A 4 6.09 6.80 -13.11
N ALA A 5 6.47 5.86 -12.25
CA ALA A 5 6.69 4.48 -12.64
C ALA A 5 5.40 3.70 -12.42
N THR A 6 5.02 2.86 -13.35
CA THR A 6 3.75 2.15 -13.32
C THR A 6 3.93 0.67 -13.62
N LEU A 7 3.24 -0.18 -12.84
CA LEU A 7 3.13 -1.61 -13.06
C LEU A 7 1.65 -1.97 -13.15
N ARG A 8 1.28 -2.77 -14.15
CA ARG A 8 -0.07 -3.31 -14.27
C ARG A 8 0.01 -4.83 -14.16
N ILE A 9 -0.87 -5.38 -13.33
CA ILE A 9 -0.99 -6.83 -13.14
C ILE A 9 -2.44 -7.25 -13.20
N GLU A 10 -2.65 -8.54 -13.43
CA GLU A 10 -3.91 -9.19 -13.18
C GLU A 10 -3.95 -9.63 -11.71
N ALA A 11 -5.10 -9.53 -11.06
CA ALA A 11 -5.25 -9.87 -9.65
C ALA A 11 -5.09 -11.38 -9.43
N ASP A 12 -3.88 -11.77 -9.04
CA ASP A 12 -3.47 -13.14 -8.79
C ASP A 12 -2.37 -13.09 -7.74
N VAL A 13 -2.48 -13.91 -6.70
CA VAL A 13 -1.47 -13.95 -5.63
C VAL A 13 -0.07 -14.27 -6.14
N ALA A 14 0.04 -14.98 -7.27
CA ALA A 14 1.33 -15.24 -7.91
C ALA A 14 2.02 -13.95 -8.40
N ARG A 15 1.28 -12.85 -8.55
CA ARG A 15 1.81 -11.55 -9.00
C ARG A 15 2.34 -10.68 -7.85
N LEU A 16 2.09 -11.06 -6.60
CA LEU A 16 2.56 -10.26 -5.45
C LEU A 16 4.08 -10.09 -5.44
N LYS A 17 4.82 -11.11 -5.85
CA LYS A 17 6.27 -11.01 -5.97
C LYS A 17 6.71 -9.95 -6.96
N ASP A 18 5.95 -9.76 -8.04
CA ASP A 18 6.24 -8.76 -9.06
C ASP A 18 5.97 -7.37 -8.53
N VAL A 19 4.93 -7.19 -7.73
CA VAL A 19 4.61 -5.92 -7.08
C VAL A 19 5.72 -5.54 -6.11
N ARG A 20 6.15 -6.46 -5.26
CA ARG A 20 7.25 -6.21 -4.31
C ARG A 20 8.53 -5.83 -5.03
N ARG A 21 8.88 -6.57 -6.06
CA ARG A 21 10.07 -6.29 -6.87
C ARG A 21 10.00 -4.91 -7.51
N PHE A 22 8.86 -4.57 -8.10
CA PHE A 22 8.65 -3.29 -8.74
C PHE A 22 8.90 -2.13 -7.78
N VAL A 23 8.24 -2.12 -6.61
CA VAL A 23 8.40 -1.05 -5.63
C VAL A 23 9.83 -0.97 -5.14
N ARG A 24 10.46 -2.13 -4.88
CA ARG A 24 11.85 -2.19 -4.41
C ARG A 24 12.83 -1.60 -5.42
N GLU A 25 12.57 -1.79 -6.71
CA GLU A 25 13.44 -1.29 -7.77
C GLU A 25 13.24 0.19 -8.06
N VAL A 26 12.01 0.69 -7.99
CA VAL A 26 11.71 2.07 -8.41
C VAL A 26 11.77 3.08 -7.28
N ALA A 27 11.41 2.72 -6.05
CA ALA A 27 11.36 3.69 -4.95
C ALA A 27 12.69 4.40 -4.69
N PRO A 28 13.85 3.72 -4.69
CA PRO A 28 15.13 4.41 -4.53
C PRO A 28 15.40 5.45 -5.61
N GLY A 29 14.94 5.22 -6.83
CA GLY A 29 15.08 6.18 -7.93
C GLY A 29 14.32 7.48 -7.70
N PHE A 30 13.29 7.45 -6.86
CA PHE A 30 12.54 8.64 -6.43
C PHE A 30 13.10 9.25 -5.13
N GLY A 31 14.15 8.67 -4.58
CA GLY A 31 14.83 9.21 -3.40
C GLY A 31 14.50 8.53 -2.09
N ALA A 32 13.76 7.43 -2.11
CA ALA A 32 13.47 6.67 -0.89
C ALA A 32 14.75 6.06 -0.35
N ASP A 33 15.00 6.24 0.96
CA ASP A 33 16.09 5.53 1.61
C ASP A 33 15.71 4.06 1.83
N GLU A 34 16.62 3.28 2.42
CA GLU A 34 16.40 1.85 2.62
C GLU A 34 15.16 1.58 3.49
N ALA A 35 14.99 2.33 4.57
CA ALA A 35 13.85 2.17 5.47
C ALA A 35 12.54 2.53 4.77
N ALA A 36 12.50 3.66 4.03
CA ALA A 36 11.31 4.08 3.28
C ALA A 36 10.96 3.06 2.21
N THR A 37 11.95 2.55 1.48
CA THR A 37 11.73 1.54 0.46
C THR A 37 11.11 0.28 1.06
N ARG A 38 11.65 -0.20 2.16
CA ARG A 38 11.14 -1.40 2.84
C ARG A 38 9.71 -1.20 3.33
N ASP A 39 9.41 -0.04 3.92
CA ASP A 39 8.07 0.27 4.40
C ASP A 39 7.06 0.35 3.25
N LEU A 40 7.44 0.98 2.13
CA LEU A 40 6.59 1.06 0.94
C LEU A 40 6.33 -0.32 0.33
N VAL A 41 7.36 -1.14 0.21
CA VAL A 41 7.21 -2.52 -0.30
C VAL A 41 6.18 -3.28 0.52
N GLN A 42 6.30 -3.22 1.84
CA GLN A 42 5.39 -3.95 2.72
C GLN A 42 3.98 -3.39 2.69
N ALA A 43 3.84 -2.06 2.73
CA ALA A 43 2.52 -1.43 2.71
C ALA A 43 1.76 -1.71 1.41
N VAL A 44 2.43 -1.60 0.27
CA VAL A 44 1.81 -1.89 -1.04
C VAL A 44 1.45 -3.37 -1.15
N ASP A 45 2.33 -4.26 -0.71
CA ASP A 45 2.08 -5.71 -0.71
C ASP A 45 0.82 -6.04 0.09
N GLU A 46 0.67 -5.46 1.28
CA GLU A 46 -0.51 -5.68 2.13
C GLU A 46 -1.79 -5.20 1.47
N TRP A 47 -1.76 -4.01 0.86
CA TRP A 47 -2.96 -3.49 0.20
C TRP A 47 -3.33 -4.31 -1.05
N VAL A 48 -2.37 -4.63 -1.90
CA VAL A 48 -2.61 -5.43 -3.11
C VAL A 48 -3.13 -6.82 -2.73
N THR A 49 -2.60 -7.42 -1.67
CA THR A 49 -3.12 -8.70 -1.15
C THR A 49 -4.60 -8.57 -0.77
N ASN A 50 -4.97 -7.49 -0.06
CA ASN A 50 -6.36 -7.23 0.29
C ASN A 50 -7.25 -7.11 -0.95
N VAL A 51 -6.79 -6.42 -1.98
CA VAL A 51 -7.55 -6.26 -3.22
C VAL A 51 -7.78 -7.62 -3.89
N ILE A 52 -6.74 -8.44 -3.99
CA ILE A 52 -6.83 -9.75 -4.65
C ILE A 52 -7.76 -10.70 -3.87
N VAL A 53 -7.54 -10.81 -2.57
CA VAL A 53 -8.22 -11.81 -1.73
C VAL A 53 -9.63 -11.36 -1.35
N HIS A 54 -9.78 -10.11 -0.91
CA HIS A 54 -11.05 -9.60 -0.36
C HIS A 54 -11.83 -8.73 -1.33
N GLY A 55 -11.15 -7.98 -2.18
CA GLY A 55 -11.79 -7.14 -3.19
C GLY A 55 -12.35 -7.96 -4.34
N TYR A 56 -11.47 -8.60 -5.07
CA TYR A 56 -11.85 -9.45 -6.21
C TYR A 56 -12.32 -10.84 -5.81
N ARG A 57 -12.02 -11.28 -4.60
CA ARG A 57 -12.41 -12.61 -4.07
C ARG A 57 -11.99 -13.76 -4.98
N GLY A 58 -10.80 -13.64 -5.58
CA GLY A 58 -10.27 -14.64 -6.49
C GLY A 58 -10.83 -14.60 -7.92
N ALA A 59 -11.73 -13.67 -8.22
CA ALA A 59 -12.32 -13.57 -9.55
C ALA A 59 -11.40 -13.00 -10.62
N GLY A 60 -10.30 -12.37 -10.22
CA GLY A 60 -9.40 -11.68 -11.13
C GLY A 60 -9.89 -10.28 -11.47
N GLY A 61 -9.00 -9.48 -12.04
CA GLY A 61 -9.27 -8.12 -12.44
C GLY A 61 -7.99 -7.28 -12.47
N PRO A 62 -8.05 -6.09 -13.08
CA PRO A 62 -6.83 -5.28 -13.23
C PRO A 62 -6.44 -4.58 -11.93
N ILE A 63 -5.12 -4.52 -11.69
CA ILE A 63 -4.52 -3.73 -10.62
C ILE A 63 -3.38 -2.91 -11.22
N GLU A 64 -3.37 -1.62 -10.95
CA GLU A 64 -2.28 -0.73 -11.37
C GLU A 64 -1.60 -0.15 -10.13
N VAL A 65 -0.28 -0.26 -10.09
CA VAL A 65 0.55 0.32 -9.03
C VAL A 65 1.40 1.42 -9.66
N GLU A 66 1.31 2.62 -9.11
CA GLU A 66 2.07 3.78 -9.57
C GLU A 66 2.92 4.31 -8.43
N VAL A 67 4.20 4.57 -8.69
CA VAL A 67 5.09 5.19 -7.72
C VAL A 67 5.58 6.52 -8.26
N THR A 68 5.49 7.55 -7.45
CA THR A 68 5.95 8.90 -7.78
C THR A 68 6.49 9.60 -6.55
N ARG A 69 7.01 10.81 -6.73
CA ARG A 69 7.45 11.64 -5.62
C ARG A 69 6.62 12.92 -5.58
N SER A 70 6.24 13.33 -4.37
CA SER A 70 5.54 14.59 -4.11
C SER A 70 6.21 15.26 -2.91
N GLY A 71 6.97 16.34 -3.16
CA GLY A 71 7.73 17.01 -2.10
C GLY A 71 8.75 16.05 -1.48
N ASP A 72 8.66 15.86 -0.18
CA ASP A 72 9.56 14.95 0.56
C ASP A 72 9.00 13.55 0.72
N GLU A 73 7.87 13.27 0.11
CA GLU A 73 7.20 11.97 0.22
C GLU A 73 7.27 11.19 -1.08
N ILE A 74 7.44 9.87 -0.95
CA ILE A 74 7.21 8.93 -2.04
C ILE A 74 5.75 8.49 -1.92
N VAL A 75 5.02 8.52 -3.03
CA VAL A 75 3.60 8.17 -3.06
C VAL A 75 3.41 6.96 -3.95
N ALA A 76 2.84 5.91 -3.39
CA ALA A 76 2.39 4.74 -4.13
C ALA A 76 0.87 4.80 -4.25
N ARG A 77 0.36 4.80 -5.48
CA ARG A 77 -1.07 4.74 -5.76
C ARG A 77 -1.41 3.37 -6.29
N VAL A 78 -2.48 2.79 -5.78
CA VAL A 78 -2.97 1.50 -6.26
C VAL A 78 -4.41 1.69 -6.71
N ARG A 79 -4.67 1.33 -7.97
CA ARG A 79 -6.00 1.42 -8.58
C ARG A 79 -6.49 0.02 -8.92
N ASP A 80 -7.75 -0.25 -8.60
CA ASP A 80 -8.38 -1.52 -8.94
C ASP A 80 -9.83 -1.30 -9.39
N ALA A 81 -10.46 -2.33 -9.92
CA ALA A 81 -11.86 -2.31 -10.36
C ALA A 81 -12.77 -3.18 -9.48
N ALA A 82 -12.28 -3.59 -8.30
CA ALA A 82 -13.09 -4.36 -7.36
C ALA A 82 -14.21 -3.49 -6.77
N PRO A 83 -15.22 -4.08 -6.13
CA PRO A 83 -16.26 -3.30 -5.47
C PRO A 83 -15.68 -2.27 -4.51
N ALA A 84 -16.28 -1.08 -4.47
CA ALA A 84 -15.82 0.01 -3.64
C ALA A 84 -15.79 -0.40 -2.16
N PHE A 85 -14.65 -0.12 -1.51
CA PHE A 85 -14.44 -0.45 -0.11
C PHE A 85 -13.68 0.70 0.54
N ASP A 86 -14.23 1.27 1.61
CA ASP A 86 -13.58 2.36 2.33
C ASP A 86 -12.83 1.82 3.56
N PRO A 87 -11.48 1.81 3.54
CA PRO A 87 -10.70 1.35 4.69
C PRO A 87 -10.97 2.15 5.97
N ALA A 88 -11.39 3.41 5.85
CA ALA A 88 -11.68 4.24 7.01
C ALA A 88 -12.89 3.75 7.81
N THR A 89 -13.81 3.02 7.15
CA THR A 89 -14.99 2.45 7.83
C THR A 89 -14.75 1.08 8.43
N ALA A 90 -13.57 0.47 8.17
CA ALA A 90 -13.23 -0.80 8.76
C ALA A 90 -13.07 -0.63 10.27
N PRO A 91 -13.67 -1.49 11.11
CA PRO A 91 -13.46 -1.42 12.55
C PRO A 91 -11.98 -1.57 12.90
N ALA A 92 -11.57 -0.99 14.02
CA ALA A 92 -10.19 -0.99 14.47
C ALA A 92 -9.66 -2.42 14.64
N PHE A 93 -8.39 -2.63 14.30
CA PHE A 93 -7.70 -3.88 14.57
C PHE A 93 -7.56 -4.08 16.08
N ASP A 94 -7.98 -5.24 16.56
CA ASP A 94 -7.84 -5.63 17.97
C ASP A 94 -6.92 -6.85 18.04
N PRO A 95 -5.67 -6.69 18.51
CA PRO A 95 -4.73 -7.81 18.59
C PRO A 95 -5.13 -8.88 19.62
N ASP A 96 -6.05 -8.54 20.56
CA ASP A 96 -6.47 -9.48 21.58
C ASP A 96 -7.58 -10.43 21.11
N LEU A 97 -8.16 -10.16 19.92
CA LEU A 97 -9.14 -11.07 19.35
C LEU A 97 -8.45 -12.34 18.81
N PRO A 98 -9.06 -13.52 19.03
CA PRO A 98 -8.57 -14.74 18.42
C PRO A 98 -8.50 -14.62 16.89
N LEU A 99 -7.51 -15.25 16.26
CA LEU A 99 -7.31 -15.18 14.82
C LEU A 99 -8.59 -15.50 14.02
N GLY A 100 -9.36 -16.48 14.43
CA GLY A 100 -10.62 -16.86 13.77
C GLY A 100 -11.73 -15.82 13.89
N ARG A 101 -11.59 -14.83 14.79
CA ARG A 101 -12.57 -13.76 14.98
C ARG A 101 -12.09 -12.43 14.42
N ARG A 102 -10.83 -12.35 13.99
CA ARG A 102 -10.31 -11.13 13.37
C ARG A 102 -10.92 -10.99 11.98
N PRO A 103 -11.56 -9.86 11.69
CA PRO A 103 -12.09 -9.65 10.36
C PRO A 103 -10.97 -9.64 9.32
N ALA A 104 -11.28 -10.18 8.15
CA ALA A 104 -10.34 -10.27 7.06
C ALA A 104 -9.82 -8.88 6.62
N GLY A 105 -8.51 -8.78 6.37
CA GLY A 105 -7.88 -7.56 5.84
C GLY A 105 -7.56 -6.48 6.85
N ARG A 106 -8.04 -6.57 8.08
CA ARG A 106 -7.86 -5.48 9.08
C ARG A 106 -6.45 -5.37 9.60
N MET A 107 -5.77 -6.50 9.81
CA MET A 107 -4.37 -6.47 10.21
C MET A 107 -3.54 -5.76 9.16
N GLY A 108 -3.81 -6.02 7.88
CA GLY A 108 -3.09 -5.37 6.78
C GLY A 108 -3.30 -3.86 6.76
N ILE A 109 -4.54 -3.39 6.97
CA ILE A 109 -4.84 -1.95 7.00
C ILE A 109 -4.13 -1.28 8.18
N HIS A 110 -4.16 -1.90 9.36
CA HIS A 110 -3.46 -1.39 10.52
C HIS A 110 -1.95 -1.29 10.26
N LEU A 111 -1.36 -2.33 9.68
CA LEU A 111 0.05 -2.36 9.34
C LEU A 111 0.40 -1.26 8.33
N ILE A 112 -0.44 -1.05 7.31
CA ILE A 112 -0.22 0.02 6.33
C ILE A 112 -0.14 1.38 7.04
N ARG A 113 -1.05 1.66 7.95
CA ARG A 113 -1.07 2.93 8.70
C ARG A 113 0.16 3.11 9.58
N GLU A 114 0.71 2.02 10.11
CA GLU A 114 1.95 2.05 10.88
C GLU A 114 3.18 2.34 9.99
N LEU A 115 3.14 1.89 8.74
CA LEU A 115 4.28 1.97 7.82
C LEU A 115 4.34 3.26 7.02
N CYS A 116 3.23 4.00 6.92
CA CYS A 116 3.16 5.20 6.08
C CYS A 116 2.81 6.44 6.90
N ASP A 117 3.08 7.61 6.32
CA ASP A 117 2.75 8.90 6.93
C ASP A 117 1.33 9.33 6.60
N ARG A 118 0.82 8.95 5.43
CA ARG A 118 -0.55 9.23 5.01
C ARG A 118 -1.09 8.05 4.20
N PHE A 119 -2.37 7.77 4.44
CA PHE A 119 -3.09 6.71 3.74
C PHE A 119 -4.48 7.26 3.37
N GLU A 120 -4.75 7.40 2.09
CA GLU A 120 -5.99 7.98 1.59
C GLU A 120 -6.68 7.04 0.61
N HIS A 121 -8.00 7.02 0.65
CA HIS A 121 -8.83 6.23 -0.24
C HIS A 121 -9.83 7.12 -0.96
N ARG A 122 -10.06 6.84 -2.24
CA ARG A 122 -11.17 7.43 -2.96
C ARG A 122 -11.76 6.43 -3.94
N VAL A 123 -13.04 6.65 -4.28
CA VAL A 123 -13.72 5.88 -5.31
C VAL A 123 -13.72 6.71 -6.59
N PRO A 124 -13.02 6.30 -7.65
CA PRO A 124 -13.02 7.02 -8.92
C PRO A 124 -14.39 7.05 -9.56
N VAL A 125 -14.60 8.03 -10.44
CA VAL A 125 -15.78 8.03 -11.32
C VAL A 125 -15.73 6.75 -12.16
N GLY A 126 -16.81 5.97 -12.16
CA GLY A 126 -16.82 4.67 -12.81
C GLY A 126 -16.62 3.48 -11.88
N GLY A 127 -16.30 3.71 -10.61
CA GLY A 127 -16.17 2.67 -9.60
C GLY A 127 -14.74 2.20 -9.37
N GLY A 128 -14.61 1.13 -8.61
CA GLY A 128 -13.32 0.63 -8.17
C GLY A 128 -12.78 1.40 -6.98
N ASN A 129 -11.51 1.24 -6.72
CA ASN A 129 -10.82 1.90 -5.60
C ASN A 129 -9.50 2.50 -6.07
N GLU A 130 -9.16 3.63 -5.48
CA GLU A 130 -7.82 4.19 -5.58
C GLU A 130 -7.34 4.53 -4.19
N ILE A 131 -6.19 3.98 -3.80
CA ILE A 131 -5.55 4.38 -2.55
C ILE A 131 -4.23 5.06 -2.84
N ALA A 132 -3.83 5.95 -1.95
CA ALA A 132 -2.52 6.57 -1.95
C ALA A 132 -1.85 6.28 -0.62
N ILE A 133 -0.65 5.72 -0.70
CA ILE A 133 0.22 5.45 0.45
C ILE A 133 1.40 6.40 0.32
N ALA A 134 1.53 7.35 1.25
CA ALA A 134 2.62 8.31 1.23
C ALA A 134 3.56 8.03 2.39
N ARG A 135 4.84 7.97 2.10
CA ARG A 135 5.90 7.72 3.08
C ARG A 135 7.02 8.73 2.85
N SER A 136 7.50 9.35 3.91
CA SER A 136 8.68 10.23 3.84
C SER A 136 9.84 9.48 3.20
N ALA A 137 10.54 10.15 2.30
CA ALA A 137 11.66 9.55 1.57
C ALA A 137 12.79 9.13 2.52
N ARG A 138 12.89 9.78 3.67
CA ARG A 138 13.92 9.53 4.67
C ARG A 138 13.32 9.31 6.05
N ALA A 139 13.96 8.45 6.84
CA ALA A 139 13.59 8.29 8.23
C ALA A 139 13.76 9.64 8.97
N PRO A 140 12.82 10.00 9.88
CA PRO A 140 12.95 11.23 10.65
C PRO A 140 14.20 11.21 11.51
N ALA A 141 14.91 12.35 11.58
CA ALA A 141 16.11 12.50 12.41
C ALA A 141 15.82 12.23 13.89
N SER A 142 14.58 12.51 14.34
CA SER A 142 14.15 12.28 15.72
C SER A 142 14.14 10.80 16.11
N ARG A 143 14.08 9.88 15.17
CA ARG A 143 14.14 8.44 15.46
C ARG A 143 15.55 7.97 15.76
N SER A 144 16.56 8.64 15.24
CA SER A 144 17.95 8.33 15.52
C SER A 144 18.41 8.84 16.88
N GLY A 145 17.76 9.87 17.42
CA GLY A 145 18.04 10.42 18.74
C GLY A 145 17.31 9.73 19.88
N GLY A 146 16.29 8.94 19.59
CA GLY A 146 15.46 8.31 20.61
C GLY A 146 16.10 7.15 21.34
N ASN A 147 17.28 6.76 20.93
CA ASN A 147 18.03 5.65 21.54
C ASN A 147 19.19 6.13 22.43
N ALA A 148 19.26 7.40 22.66
CA ALA A 148 20.29 7.94 23.52
C ALA A 148 19.94 7.75 25.00
#